data_ae2f42010a412a9e3e1e66745294eac1
#
_entry.id   ae2f42010a412a9e3e1e66745294eac1
#
_cell.length_a   1.000
_cell.length_b   1.000
_cell.length_c   1.000
_cell.angle_alpha   90.00
_cell.angle_beta   90.00
_cell.angle_gamma   90.00
#
_symmetry.space_group_name_H-M   'P 1'
#
loop_
_entity.id
_entity.type
_entity.pdbx_description
1 polymer ?
#
loop_
_entity_poly.entity_id
_entity_poly.type
_entity_poly.pdbx_seq_one_letter_code
_entity_poly.pdbx_strand_id
1 'polypeptide(L)'
;MAYRGRGGRGQPSSASLSRVIPGSLHTFRTCAHNICMVSDFFYPNMGGVESHIYQLSQCLIERGHKVIIVTHAYGNRKGIRYLTNGLKVYYLPLKVMYNQSTATTLFHSLPLLRYIFVRERVTIIHSHSSFSAMAHDALFHAKTMGLQTVFTDHSLFGFADVSSVLTNKLLTVSLCDTNHIICVSYTSKENTVLRAALNPEIVSVIPNAVDPTDFTPDPFRRHDSIITIVVVSRLVYRKGTDLLSGIIPELCQKYPDLKFIIGGEGPKRIILEEVRERYQLHDRVRLLGALEHKDVRNVLVQGHIFLNTSLTEAFCMAIVEAASCGLQVVSTRVGGIPEVLPENLIILCEPSVKSLCEGLEKAIFQLKSGALPPPENIHNIVKTFYTWRNVAERTEKVYDRVAGEAVLPMDKRLDRLISHCGPVTGYIFALLAVFNFLFLIFLRWLFFPSKLSFNY
;
A
#
# COMPACT_ATOMS: atom_id res chain seq x y z
N MET A 1 47.22 53.60 -49.78
CA MET A 1 46.62 54.92 -49.57
C MET A 1 45.62 54.79 -48.42
N ALA A 2 45.98 55.07 -47.15
CA ALA A 2 45.92 56.36 -46.49
C ALA A 2 44.52 57.02 -46.64
N TYR A 3 43.72 57.12 -45.60
CA TYR A 3 43.76 58.14 -44.59
C TYR A 3 42.80 57.92 -43.41
N ARG A 4 43.26 58.39 -42.26
CA ARG A 4 42.66 58.56 -40.95
C ARG A 4 41.50 59.55 -40.92
N GLY A 5 40.59 59.39 -39.94
CA GLY A 5 39.68 60.41 -39.44
C GLY A 5 39.02 60.06 -38.11
N ARG A 6 39.42 60.76 -37.06
CA ARG A 6 39.02 60.72 -35.67
C ARG A 6 37.62 61.30 -35.42
N GLY A 7 36.90 60.72 -34.39
CA GLY A 7 36.43 61.59 -33.33
C GLY A 7 34.92 61.68 -33.16
N GLY A 8 34.41 61.34 -31.97
CA GLY A 8 33.08 61.79 -31.53
C GLY A 8 32.48 60.93 -30.43
N ARG A 9 32.69 61.34 -29.19
CA ARG A 9 32.00 60.82 -27.99
C ARG A 9 30.52 61.18 -28.02
N GLY A 10 29.69 60.31 -27.64
CA GLY A 10 28.29 60.56 -27.26
C GLY A 10 27.61 59.36 -26.66
N GLN A 11 27.69 59.19 -25.35
CA GLN A 11 26.63 58.48 -24.63
C GLN A 11 25.46 59.46 -24.52
N PRO A 12 24.18 58.97 -24.57
CA PRO A 12 23.53 58.63 -23.33
C PRO A 12 22.42 57.57 -23.42
N SER A 13 22.06 57.22 -22.23
CA SER A 13 20.75 56.73 -21.71
C SER A 13 20.42 55.26 -21.89
N SER A 14 20.61 54.60 -20.77
CA SER A 14 19.98 53.36 -20.30
C SER A 14 18.45 53.38 -20.47
N ALA A 15 17.91 52.52 -21.34
CA ALA A 15 16.55 52.06 -21.26
C ALA A 15 16.58 50.63 -20.73
N SER A 16 16.27 50.49 -19.45
CA SER A 16 16.11 49.23 -18.77
C SER A 16 14.88 48.49 -19.30
N LEU A 17 15.12 47.51 -20.17
CA LEU A 17 14.13 46.45 -20.45
C LEU A 17 14.08 45.52 -19.25
N SER A 18 13.14 45.78 -18.36
CA SER A 18 12.73 44.83 -17.30
C SER A 18 12.22 43.55 -17.96
N ARG A 19 13.07 42.52 -17.97
CA ARG A 19 12.63 41.15 -18.20
C ARG A 19 11.67 40.79 -17.06
N VAL A 20 10.39 40.72 -17.39
CA VAL A 20 9.38 40.06 -16.55
C VAL A 20 9.76 38.59 -16.50
N ILE A 21 10.33 38.16 -15.38
CA ILE A 21 10.50 36.75 -15.03
C ILE A 21 9.11 36.26 -14.71
N PRO A 22 8.58 35.21 -15.38
CA PRO A 22 7.31 34.62 -14.99
C PRO A 22 7.46 34.09 -13.57
N GLY A 23 6.48 34.41 -12.70
CA GLY A 23 6.46 34.15 -11.28
C GLY A 23 6.91 32.73 -10.94
N SER A 24 7.91 32.64 -10.09
CA SER A 24 8.23 31.46 -9.34
C SER A 24 7.00 31.10 -8.50
N LEU A 25 6.32 30.04 -8.89
CA LEU A 25 5.45 29.31 -8.00
C LEU A 25 6.26 29.05 -6.72
N HIS A 26 5.90 29.70 -5.63
CA HIS A 26 6.37 29.37 -4.30
C HIS A 26 5.90 27.93 -4.00
N THR A 27 6.68 26.96 -4.42
CA THR A 27 6.63 25.64 -3.84
C THR A 27 7.02 25.84 -2.37
N PHE A 28 6.04 25.69 -1.47
CA PHE A 28 6.31 25.52 -0.05
C PHE A 28 7.34 24.39 0.04
N ARG A 29 8.58 24.72 0.41
CA ARG A 29 9.58 23.71 0.75
C ARG A 29 9.07 23.07 2.04
N THR A 30 8.47 21.89 1.93
CA THR A 30 8.21 21.02 3.05
C THR A 30 9.54 20.70 3.74
N CYS A 31 9.54 20.64 5.07
CA CYS A 31 10.74 20.26 5.81
C CYS A 31 11.12 18.83 5.44
N ALA A 32 12.38 18.56 5.14
CA ALA A 32 12.86 17.20 4.88
C ALA A 32 12.77 16.36 6.16
N HIS A 33 12.03 15.24 6.09
CA HIS A 33 11.88 14.30 7.20
C HIS A 33 12.82 13.11 7.07
N ASN A 34 13.25 12.54 8.21
CA ASN A 34 13.97 11.28 8.28
C ASN A 34 12.97 10.17 8.65
N ILE A 35 12.51 9.43 7.67
CA ILE A 35 11.40 8.49 7.77
C ILE A 35 11.95 7.06 7.84
N CYS A 36 11.41 6.26 8.75
CA CYS A 36 11.65 4.83 8.81
C CYS A 36 10.34 4.09 8.52
N MET A 37 10.26 3.42 7.38
CA MET A 37 9.17 2.49 7.05
C MET A 37 9.43 1.17 7.76
N VAL A 38 8.44 0.65 8.47
CA VAL A 38 8.59 -0.63 9.20
C VAL A 38 7.45 -1.58 8.84
N SER A 39 7.82 -2.77 8.39
CA SER A 39 6.88 -3.85 8.12
C SER A 39 7.58 -5.20 8.09
N ASP A 40 6.89 -6.26 8.50
CA ASP A 40 7.31 -7.63 8.21
C ASP A 40 7.24 -7.94 6.70
N PHE A 41 6.39 -7.23 5.97
CA PHE A 41 6.11 -7.48 4.55
C PHE A 41 6.94 -6.52 3.70
N PHE A 42 7.99 -7.06 3.07
CA PHE A 42 8.83 -6.33 2.12
C PHE A 42 9.53 -7.29 1.16
N TYR A 43 10.23 -6.77 0.16
CA TYR A 43 11.02 -7.58 -0.79
C TYR A 43 12.05 -8.48 -0.09
N PRO A 44 12.23 -9.74 -0.56
CA PRO A 44 11.86 -10.32 -1.86
C PRO A 44 10.42 -10.81 -1.97
N ASN A 45 9.62 -10.74 -0.93
CA ASN A 45 8.21 -11.07 -1.00
C ASN A 45 7.50 -10.11 -1.97
N MET A 46 6.50 -10.62 -2.68
CA MET A 46 5.74 -9.86 -3.66
C MET A 46 4.28 -9.76 -3.21
N GLY A 47 3.78 -8.54 -3.07
CA GLY A 47 2.41 -8.28 -2.66
C GLY A 47 2.09 -6.79 -2.69
N GLY A 48 0.81 -6.45 -2.46
CA GLY A 48 0.35 -5.06 -2.51
C GLY A 48 0.97 -4.16 -1.45
N VAL A 49 1.26 -4.69 -0.24
CA VAL A 49 1.90 -3.94 0.85
C VAL A 49 3.36 -3.66 0.51
N GLU A 50 4.08 -4.67 0.04
CA GLU A 50 5.49 -4.59 -0.36
C GLU A 50 5.70 -3.59 -1.48
N SER A 51 4.85 -3.66 -2.51
CA SER A 51 4.86 -2.70 -3.62
C SER A 51 4.53 -1.29 -3.16
N HIS A 52 3.52 -1.12 -2.29
CA HIS A 52 3.16 0.18 -1.74
C HIS A 52 4.32 0.83 -0.96
N ILE A 53 4.95 0.08 -0.05
CA ILE A 53 6.08 0.60 0.74
C ILE A 53 7.24 1.02 -0.18
N TYR A 54 7.54 0.21 -1.19
CA TYR A 54 8.62 0.51 -2.14
C TYR A 54 8.33 1.76 -2.96
N GLN A 55 7.18 1.83 -3.63
CA GLN A 55 6.83 2.95 -4.51
C GLN A 55 6.68 4.27 -3.73
N LEU A 56 6.01 4.23 -2.58
CA LEU A 56 5.92 5.40 -1.70
C LEU A 56 7.31 5.89 -1.26
N SER A 57 8.21 4.95 -0.90
CA SER A 57 9.58 5.30 -0.50
C SER A 57 10.35 5.97 -1.64
N GLN A 58 10.23 5.47 -2.88
CA GLN A 58 10.88 6.07 -4.04
C GLN A 58 10.40 7.51 -4.25
N CYS A 59 9.09 7.75 -4.27
CA CYS A 59 8.53 9.08 -4.44
C CYS A 59 8.91 10.05 -3.30
N LEU A 60 8.98 9.57 -2.07
CA LEU A 60 9.42 10.41 -0.94
C LEU A 60 10.91 10.77 -1.03
N ILE A 61 11.77 9.86 -1.51
CA ILE A 61 13.19 10.15 -1.77
C ILE A 61 13.32 11.20 -2.87
N GLU A 62 12.59 11.07 -3.97
CA GLU A 62 12.56 12.05 -5.06
C GLU A 62 12.10 13.45 -4.60
N ARG A 63 11.26 13.51 -3.58
CA ARG A 63 10.80 14.74 -2.93
C ARG A 63 11.78 15.30 -1.90
N GLY A 64 12.92 14.63 -1.68
CA GLY A 64 14.02 15.10 -0.84
C GLY A 64 13.98 14.60 0.62
N HIS A 65 13.09 13.66 0.97
CA HIS A 65 13.10 13.02 2.27
C HIS A 65 14.17 11.94 2.36
N LYS A 66 14.70 11.73 3.57
CA LYS A 66 15.51 10.55 3.85
C LYS A 66 14.57 9.40 4.25
N VAL A 67 14.57 8.33 3.48
CA VAL A 67 13.75 7.15 3.75
C VAL A 67 14.64 5.92 3.96
N ILE A 68 14.36 5.16 4.99
CA ILE A 68 14.92 3.83 5.23
C ILE A 68 13.80 2.83 5.46
N ILE A 69 14.08 1.55 5.24
CA ILE A 69 13.13 0.47 5.52
C ILE A 69 13.75 -0.47 6.55
N VAL A 70 12.92 -0.94 7.48
CA VAL A 70 13.26 -1.98 8.45
C VAL A 70 12.29 -3.14 8.27
N THR A 71 12.82 -4.33 8.02
CA THR A 71 12.08 -5.58 7.84
C THR A 71 12.87 -6.76 8.41
N HIS A 72 12.27 -7.94 8.46
CA HIS A 72 12.99 -9.14 8.88
C HIS A 72 13.85 -9.73 7.75
N ALA A 73 14.77 -10.62 8.10
CA ALA A 73 15.60 -11.33 7.12
C ALA A 73 14.81 -12.41 6.37
N TYR A 74 15.04 -12.49 5.05
CA TYR A 74 14.45 -13.49 4.17
C TYR A 74 15.55 -14.42 3.66
N GLY A 75 15.64 -15.62 4.21
CA GLY A 75 16.67 -16.60 3.85
C GLY A 75 18.08 -16.00 3.93
N ASN A 76 18.78 -15.92 2.80
CA ASN A 76 20.13 -15.34 2.71
C ASN A 76 20.16 -13.80 2.65
N ARG A 77 19.02 -13.14 2.56
CA ARG A 77 18.94 -11.69 2.54
C ARG A 77 18.91 -11.16 3.96
N LYS A 78 20.11 -10.82 4.47
CA LYS A 78 20.37 -10.34 5.84
C LYS A 78 21.18 -9.05 5.82
N GLY A 79 21.14 -8.28 6.92
CA GLY A 79 21.92 -7.08 7.12
C GLY A 79 21.41 -5.90 6.30
N ILE A 80 22.31 -5.01 5.90
CA ILE A 80 21.97 -3.78 5.18
C ILE A 80 22.08 -4.01 3.69
N ARG A 81 21.06 -3.59 2.94
CA ARG A 81 21.04 -3.59 1.47
C ARG A 81 20.59 -2.22 0.96
N TYR A 82 21.02 -1.89 -0.25
CA TYR A 82 20.60 -0.69 -0.95
C TYR A 82 19.82 -1.08 -2.20
N LEU A 83 18.66 -0.46 -2.38
CA LEU A 83 17.81 -0.59 -3.57
C LEU A 83 17.93 0.67 -4.43
N THR A 84 17.09 0.77 -5.45
CA THR A 84 17.03 1.91 -6.39
C THR A 84 16.96 3.25 -5.63
N ASN A 85 17.59 4.28 -6.18
CA ASN A 85 17.69 5.63 -5.60
C ASN A 85 18.32 5.67 -4.19
N GLY A 86 19.16 4.67 -3.87
CA GLY A 86 19.85 4.62 -2.58
C GLY A 86 18.95 4.26 -1.39
N LEU A 87 17.75 3.74 -1.62
CA LEU A 87 16.84 3.29 -0.57
C LEU A 87 17.50 2.20 0.28
N LYS A 88 17.76 2.53 1.54
CA LYS A 88 18.48 1.67 2.49
C LYS A 88 17.50 0.77 3.23
N VAL A 89 17.75 -0.53 3.20
CA VAL A 89 16.92 -1.55 3.82
C VAL A 89 17.72 -2.32 4.88
N TYR A 90 17.16 -2.40 6.07
CA TYR A 90 17.67 -3.20 7.19
C TYR A 90 16.90 -4.51 7.29
N TYR A 91 17.55 -5.63 6.97
CA TYR A 91 17.03 -6.99 7.11
C TYR A 91 17.47 -7.58 8.45
N LEU A 92 16.56 -7.52 9.45
CA LEU A 92 16.88 -7.92 10.83
C LEU A 92 16.77 -9.44 11.03
N PRO A 93 17.64 -10.05 11.86
CA PRO A 93 17.63 -11.49 12.12
C PRO A 93 16.51 -11.88 13.10
N LEU A 94 15.27 -11.51 12.80
CA LEU A 94 14.10 -11.85 13.60
C LEU A 94 13.50 -13.18 13.15
N LYS A 95 12.97 -13.96 14.11
CA LYS A 95 12.36 -15.26 13.83
C LYS A 95 10.94 -15.07 13.26
N VAL A 96 10.71 -15.62 12.08
CA VAL A 96 9.39 -15.67 11.45
C VAL A 96 8.55 -16.77 12.12
N MET A 97 7.30 -16.48 12.45
CA MET A 97 6.36 -17.41 13.07
C MET A 97 5.35 -17.95 12.07
N TYR A 98 4.61 -17.06 11.42
CA TYR A 98 3.52 -17.45 10.52
C TYR A 98 3.31 -16.39 9.42
N ASN A 99 3.13 -16.82 8.16
CA ASN A 99 2.87 -15.94 7.01
C ASN A 99 3.78 -14.70 6.94
N GLN A 100 5.08 -14.90 7.17
CA GLN A 100 6.11 -13.84 7.21
C GLN A 100 6.01 -12.87 8.40
N SER A 101 5.03 -13.00 9.29
CA SER A 101 4.97 -12.22 10.53
C SER A 101 5.99 -12.74 11.54
N THR A 102 6.73 -11.82 12.17
CA THR A 102 7.79 -12.16 13.11
C THR A 102 7.28 -12.38 14.53
N ALA A 103 8.04 -13.15 15.33
CA ALA A 103 7.91 -13.17 16.78
C ALA A 103 8.74 -12.03 17.36
N THR A 104 8.10 -10.92 17.67
CA THR A 104 8.74 -9.81 18.33
C THR A 104 8.69 -9.97 19.84
N THR A 105 9.76 -9.60 20.52
CA THR A 105 9.81 -9.49 21.98
C THR A 105 10.43 -8.18 22.37
N LEU A 106 9.91 -7.57 23.40
CA LEU A 106 10.35 -6.28 23.92
C LEU A 106 11.88 -6.18 24.11
N PHE A 107 12.51 -7.24 24.58
CA PHE A 107 13.94 -7.25 24.87
C PHE A 107 14.81 -7.50 23.64
N HIS A 108 14.29 -8.10 22.60
CA HIS A 108 15.04 -8.44 21.40
C HIS A 108 14.96 -7.34 20.34
N SER A 109 13.75 -6.84 20.06
CA SER A 109 13.52 -5.85 19.00
C SER A 109 13.94 -4.43 19.41
N LEU A 110 13.72 -4.03 20.67
CA LEU A 110 14.01 -2.68 21.12
C LEU A 110 15.48 -2.25 20.95
N PRO A 111 16.49 -3.02 21.34
CA PRO A 111 17.89 -2.62 21.13
C PRO A 111 18.25 -2.44 19.67
N LEU A 112 17.75 -3.31 18.79
CA LEU A 112 18.00 -3.27 17.35
C LEU A 112 17.34 -2.05 16.71
N LEU A 113 16.04 -1.84 16.97
CA LEU A 113 15.28 -0.70 16.46
C LEU A 113 15.86 0.62 16.97
N ARG A 114 16.14 0.71 18.29
CA ARG A 114 16.78 1.90 18.88
C ARG A 114 18.10 2.24 18.19
N TYR A 115 18.96 1.23 17.98
CA TYR A 115 20.24 1.45 17.29
C TYR A 115 20.05 2.06 15.91
N ILE A 116 19.10 1.53 15.13
CA ILE A 116 18.80 2.01 13.78
C ILE A 116 18.21 3.43 13.84
N PHE A 117 17.22 3.67 14.70
CA PHE A 117 16.53 4.96 14.78
C PHE A 117 17.49 6.09 15.16
N VAL A 118 18.39 5.84 16.13
CA VAL A 118 19.42 6.79 16.54
C VAL A 118 20.46 6.99 15.43
N ARG A 119 21.00 5.91 14.86
CA ARG A 119 21.99 5.95 13.79
C ARG A 119 21.52 6.73 12.58
N GLU A 120 20.29 6.52 12.17
CA GLU A 120 19.69 7.15 10.97
C GLU A 120 19.05 8.51 11.27
N ARG A 121 19.04 8.94 12.54
CA ARG A 121 18.40 10.17 13.02
C ARG A 121 16.92 10.23 12.60
N VAL A 122 16.22 9.12 12.79
CA VAL A 122 14.83 9.00 12.41
C VAL A 122 13.97 9.97 13.21
N THR A 123 13.06 10.66 12.55
CA THR A 123 12.08 11.58 13.16
C THR A 123 10.67 11.01 13.15
N ILE A 124 10.35 10.23 12.12
CA ILE A 124 9.02 9.64 11.92
C ILE A 124 9.16 8.14 11.67
N ILE A 125 8.43 7.35 12.43
CA ILE A 125 8.22 5.92 12.17
C ILE A 125 6.90 5.76 11.45
N HIS A 126 6.94 5.21 10.25
CA HIS A 126 5.76 4.87 9.48
C HIS A 126 5.64 3.35 9.34
N SER A 127 4.76 2.77 10.13
CA SER A 127 4.52 1.32 10.16
C SER A 127 3.37 0.92 9.24
N HIS A 128 3.46 -0.29 8.67
CA HIS A 128 2.49 -0.78 7.68
C HIS A 128 1.95 -2.14 8.04
N SER A 129 0.65 -2.33 7.84
CA SER A 129 -0.11 -3.57 7.95
C SER A 129 -0.40 -4.03 9.38
N SER A 130 -1.68 -4.23 9.67
CA SER A 130 -2.18 -4.75 10.95
C SER A 130 -1.69 -6.17 11.30
N PHE A 131 -1.20 -6.93 10.31
CA PHE A 131 -0.60 -8.25 10.52
C PHE A 131 0.90 -8.24 10.77
N SER A 132 1.55 -7.09 10.72
CA SER A 132 2.98 -6.97 10.97
C SER A 132 3.23 -6.79 12.47
N ALA A 133 3.72 -7.84 13.13
CA ALA A 133 4.12 -7.76 14.54
C ALA A 133 5.25 -6.74 14.76
N MET A 134 6.22 -6.69 13.83
CA MET A 134 7.31 -5.71 13.85
C MET A 134 6.78 -4.27 13.71
N ALA A 135 5.72 -4.04 12.93
CA ALA A 135 5.13 -2.73 12.79
C ALA A 135 4.55 -2.22 14.12
N HIS A 136 3.80 -3.08 14.84
CA HIS A 136 3.26 -2.76 16.16
C HIS A 136 4.35 -2.50 17.19
N ASP A 137 5.39 -3.33 17.20
CA ASP A 137 6.52 -3.20 18.09
C ASP A 137 7.29 -1.89 17.84
N ALA A 138 7.52 -1.55 16.58
CA ALA A 138 8.19 -0.32 16.21
C ALA A 138 7.41 0.93 16.64
N LEU A 139 6.07 0.94 16.51
CA LEU A 139 5.22 2.03 17.02
C LEU A 139 5.37 2.17 18.52
N PHE A 140 5.27 1.06 19.26
CA PHE A 140 5.37 1.07 20.71
C PHE A 140 6.72 1.57 21.23
N HIS A 141 7.82 1.12 20.60
CA HIS A 141 9.18 1.58 20.94
C HIS A 141 9.42 3.03 20.53
N ALA A 142 8.96 3.43 19.36
CA ALA A 142 9.09 4.80 18.86
C ALA A 142 8.45 5.82 19.82
N LYS A 143 7.24 5.54 20.30
CA LYS A 143 6.57 6.40 21.27
C LYS A 143 7.32 6.50 22.59
N THR A 144 7.91 5.41 23.07
CA THR A 144 8.76 5.45 24.26
C THR A 144 10.06 6.26 24.05
N MET A 145 10.54 6.33 22.78
CA MET A 145 11.70 7.13 22.39
C MET A 145 11.37 8.60 22.07
N GLY A 146 10.10 9.01 22.16
CA GLY A 146 9.66 10.36 21.82
C GLY A 146 9.63 10.65 20.32
N LEU A 147 9.54 9.62 19.46
CA LEU A 147 9.45 9.78 18.03
C LEU A 147 7.99 9.91 17.58
N GLN A 148 7.77 10.58 16.45
CA GLN A 148 6.46 10.66 15.83
C GLN A 148 6.12 9.36 15.09
N THR A 149 4.85 8.98 15.08
CA THR A 149 4.38 7.70 14.56
C THR A 149 3.22 7.85 13.61
N VAL A 150 3.31 7.16 12.48
CA VAL A 150 2.24 7.03 11.48
C VAL A 150 2.02 5.55 11.21
N PHE A 151 0.79 5.15 10.97
CA PHE A 151 0.44 3.78 10.63
C PHE A 151 -0.43 3.73 9.39
N THR A 152 -0.10 2.87 8.41
CA THR A 152 -0.98 2.60 7.27
C THR A 152 -1.60 1.22 7.39
N ASP A 153 -2.94 1.19 7.46
CA ASP A 153 -3.71 -0.07 7.41
C ASP A 153 -4.08 -0.43 5.97
N HIS A 154 -3.61 -1.59 5.54
CA HIS A 154 -3.91 -2.18 4.23
C HIS A 154 -4.97 -3.28 4.30
N SER A 155 -5.56 -3.49 5.47
CA SER A 155 -6.36 -4.66 5.78
C SER A 155 -7.82 -4.31 6.02
N LEU A 156 -8.68 -5.27 5.74
CA LEU A 156 -10.08 -5.25 6.14
C LEU A 156 -10.37 -6.54 6.90
N PHE A 157 -10.90 -6.42 8.12
CA PHE A 157 -11.12 -7.55 9.02
C PHE A 157 -12.55 -7.64 9.52
N GLY A 158 -12.95 -8.90 9.84
CA GLY A 158 -14.14 -9.16 10.61
C GLY A 158 -13.99 -8.80 12.09
N PHE A 159 -15.08 -8.98 12.85
CA PHE A 159 -15.16 -8.70 14.28
C PHE A 159 -15.40 -9.94 15.13
N ALA A 160 -15.74 -11.06 14.53
CA ALA A 160 -16.40 -12.17 15.23
C ALA A 160 -15.54 -13.42 15.47
N ASP A 161 -14.45 -13.62 14.75
CA ASP A 161 -13.58 -14.78 14.95
C ASP A 161 -12.49 -14.50 16.00
N VAL A 162 -12.00 -15.55 16.67
CA VAL A 162 -11.00 -15.44 17.76
C VAL A 162 -9.72 -14.72 17.32
N SER A 163 -9.27 -14.99 16.11
CA SER A 163 -8.08 -14.33 15.56
C SER A 163 -8.29 -12.83 15.36
N SER A 164 -9.48 -12.44 14.91
CA SER A 164 -9.88 -11.04 14.78
C SER A 164 -9.95 -10.32 16.13
N VAL A 165 -10.49 -10.98 17.16
CA VAL A 165 -10.55 -10.40 18.52
C VAL A 165 -9.15 -10.09 19.05
N LEU A 166 -8.22 -11.04 18.94
CA LEU A 166 -6.84 -10.83 19.40
C LEU A 166 -6.13 -9.75 18.59
N THR A 167 -6.25 -9.80 17.26
CA THR A 167 -5.65 -8.80 16.37
C THR A 167 -6.24 -7.41 16.63
N ASN A 168 -7.54 -7.30 16.86
CA ASN A 168 -8.20 -6.02 17.18
C ASN A 168 -7.72 -5.46 18.53
N LYS A 169 -7.47 -6.31 19.53
CA LYS A 169 -6.88 -5.86 20.80
C LYS A 169 -5.46 -5.35 20.64
N LEU A 170 -4.63 -6.05 19.88
CA LEU A 170 -3.28 -5.58 19.55
C LEU A 170 -3.31 -4.25 18.79
N LEU A 171 -4.23 -4.14 17.82
CA LEU A 171 -4.43 -2.92 17.05
C LEU A 171 -4.85 -1.75 17.96
N THR A 172 -5.80 -1.97 18.87
CA THR A 172 -6.22 -0.97 19.86
C THR A 172 -5.02 -0.44 20.66
N VAL A 173 -4.18 -1.34 21.20
CA VAL A 173 -2.99 -0.95 21.98
C VAL A 173 -1.98 -0.16 21.14
N SER A 174 -1.70 -0.63 19.92
CA SER A 174 -0.67 0.00 19.08
C SER A 174 -1.10 1.34 18.55
N LEU A 175 -2.40 1.50 18.22
CA LEU A 175 -2.90 2.71 17.57
C LEU A 175 -3.44 3.76 18.56
N CYS A 176 -3.77 3.42 19.80
CA CYS A 176 -4.26 4.40 20.78
C CYS A 176 -3.27 5.54 21.02
N ASP A 177 -1.98 5.28 20.84
CA ASP A 177 -0.89 6.20 21.09
C ASP A 177 -0.23 6.72 19.79
N THR A 178 -0.66 6.23 18.62
CA THR A 178 -0.14 6.63 17.31
C THR A 178 -0.63 8.03 16.94
N ASN A 179 0.24 8.88 16.39
CA ASN A 179 -0.09 10.26 16.04
C ASN A 179 -1.12 10.34 14.90
N HIS A 180 -0.94 9.53 13.85
CA HIS A 180 -1.85 9.54 12.71
C HIS A 180 -1.95 8.18 12.03
N ILE A 181 -3.14 7.86 11.53
CA ILE A 181 -3.41 6.63 10.82
C ILE A 181 -3.83 6.95 9.38
N ILE A 182 -3.38 6.13 8.44
CA ILE A 182 -3.75 6.20 7.03
C ILE A 182 -4.49 4.91 6.69
N CYS A 183 -5.65 5.01 6.04
CA CYS A 183 -6.41 3.89 5.49
C CYS A 183 -6.55 4.05 3.98
N VAL A 184 -6.66 2.93 3.26
CA VAL A 184 -6.64 2.93 1.79
C VAL A 184 -8.01 3.16 1.14
N SER A 185 -9.08 3.16 1.93
CA SER A 185 -10.46 3.45 1.51
C SER A 185 -11.28 3.99 2.69
N TYR A 186 -12.44 4.58 2.43
CA TYR A 186 -13.36 5.03 3.49
C TYR A 186 -13.90 3.84 4.28
N THR A 187 -14.25 2.74 3.62
CA THR A 187 -14.65 1.50 4.28
C THR A 187 -13.54 0.95 5.19
N SER A 188 -12.27 1.00 4.76
CA SER A 188 -11.15 0.63 5.60
C SER A 188 -10.98 1.58 6.79
N LYS A 189 -11.18 2.89 6.61
CA LYS A 189 -11.19 3.87 7.71
C LYS A 189 -12.24 3.54 8.76
N GLU A 190 -13.49 3.33 8.35
CA GLU A 190 -14.57 2.97 9.28
C GLU A 190 -14.23 1.68 10.03
N ASN A 191 -13.76 0.67 9.32
CA ASN A 191 -13.36 -0.61 9.92
C ASN A 191 -12.25 -0.43 10.96
N THR A 192 -11.19 0.33 10.64
CA THR A 192 -10.06 0.56 11.55
C THR A 192 -10.46 1.42 12.76
N VAL A 193 -11.28 2.45 12.56
CA VAL A 193 -11.83 3.28 13.63
C VAL A 193 -12.64 2.45 14.62
N LEU A 194 -13.53 1.57 14.14
CA LEU A 194 -14.35 0.71 14.99
C LEU A 194 -13.52 -0.35 15.72
N ARG A 195 -12.56 -0.98 15.02
CA ARG A 195 -11.73 -2.06 15.58
C ARG A 195 -10.79 -1.58 16.68
N ALA A 196 -10.21 -0.41 16.52
CA ALA A 196 -9.23 0.17 17.44
C ALA A 196 -9.83 1.27 18.33
N ALA A 197 -11.14 1.52 18.23
CA ALA A 197 -11.88 2.56 18.98
C ALA A 197 -11.22 3.96 18.86
N LEU A 198 -10.84 4.38 17.64
CA LEU A 198 -10.07 5.59 17.39
C LEU A 198 -10.95 6.81 17.19
N ASN A 199 -10.36 8.00 17.42
CA ASN A 199 -10.95 9.25 16.93
C ASN A 199 -10.81 9.31 15.40
N PRO A 200 -11.91 9.44 14.61
CA PRO A 200 -11.86 9.52 13.15
C PRO A 200 -11.01 10.68 12.60
N GLU A 201 -10.76 11.73 13.38
CA GLU A 201 -9.97 12.90 12.98
C GLU A 201 -8.48 12.62 12.79
N ILE A 202 -7.96 11.60 13.50
CA ILE A 202 -6.56 11.17 13.33
C ILE A 202 -6.42 10.12 12.23
N VAL A 203 -7.49 9.80 11.48
CA VAL A 203 -7.49 8.81 10.43
C VAL A 203 -7.78 9.45 9.08
N SER A 204 -6.80 9.46 8.19
CA SER A 204 -6.94 9.93 6.81
C SER A 204 -7.14 8.77 5.84
N VAL A 205 -7.83 9.04 4.72
CA VAL A 205 -7.94 8.09 3.61
C VAL A 205 -6.97 8.52 2.52
N ILE A 206 -5.99 7.68 2.21
CA ILE A 206 -5.05 7.87 1.09
C ILE A 206 -5.04 6.56 0.30
N PRO A 207 -5.72 6.50 -0.86
CA PRO A 207 -5.77 5.29 -1.68
C PRO A 207 -4.41 4.83 -2.16
N ASN A 208 -4.28 3.55 -2.47
CA ASN A 208 -3.13 3.03 -3.19
C ASN A 208 -3.07 3.62 -4.61
N ALA A 209 -1.89 3.56 -5.23
CA ALA A 209 -1.69 4.00 -6.60
C ALA A 209 -1.07 2.90 -7.46
N VAL A 210 -1.17 3.07 -8.77
CA VAL A 210 -0.53 2.24 -9.79
C VAL A 210 0.38 3.13 -10.62
N ASP A 211 1.50 2.61 -11.07
CA ASP A 211 2.28 3.32 -12.06
C ASP A 211 1.58 3.18 -13.43
N PRO A 212 1.04 4.27 -13.99
CA PRO A 212 0.32 4.18 -15.25
C PRO A 212 1.24 3.87 -16.44
N THR A 213 2.55 4.02 -16.29
CA THR A 213 3.52 3.69 -17.34
C THR A 213 3.75 2.19 -17.44
N ASP A 214 3.65 1.47 -16.32
CA ASP A 214 3.79 0.02 -16.26
C ASP A 214 2.53 -0.70 -16.77
N PHE A 215 1.35 -0.08 -16.65
CA PHE A 215 0.05 -0.66 -16.98
C PHE A 215 -0.64 0.08 -18.14
N THR A 216 0.00 0.08 -19.30
CA THR A 216 -0.56 0.68 -20.53
C THR A 216 -1.38 -0.33 -21.33
N PRO A 217 -2.47 0.08 -22.00
CA PRO A 217 -3.24 -0.78 -22.89
C PRO A 217 -2.39 -1.28 -24.07
N ASP A 218 -2.77 -2.45 -24.59
CA ASP A 218 -2.25 -3.01 -25.84
C ASP A 218 -3.37 -3.82 -26.51
N PRO A 219 -4.30 -3.17 -27.23
CA PRO A 219 -5.43 -3.82 -27.86
C PRO A 219 -5.03 -4.87 -28.92
N PHE A 220 -3.86 -4.74 -29.53
CA PHE A 220 -3.38 -5.67 -30.56
C PHE A 220 -3.03 -7.06 -30.01
N ARG A 221 -2.90 -7.20 -28.70
CA ARG A 221 -2.71 -8.48 -28.01
C ARG A 221 -4.01 -9.25 -27.79
N ARG A 222 -5.15 -8.62 -28.01
CA ARG A 222 -6.47 -9.25 -27.85
C ARG A 222 -6.83 -10.05 -29.10
N HIS A 223 -7.58 -11.11 -28.90
CA HIS A 223 -8.04 -11.95 -30.00
C HIS A 223 -9.42 -11.47 -30.46
N ASP A 224 -9.60 -11.12 -31.74
CA ASP A 224 -10.80 -10.49 -32.24
C ASP A 224 -12.08 -11.37 -32.14
N SER A 225 -11.93 -12.70 -32.26
CA SER A 225 -13.04 -13.65 -32.27
C SER A 225 -13.25 -14.38 -30.94
N ILE A 226 -12.40 -14.17 -29.94
CA ILE A 226 -12.45 -14.87 -28.65
C ILE A 226 -12.51 -13.85 -27.53
N ILE A 227 -13.55 -13.91 -26.73
CA ILE A 227 -13.66 -13.08 -25.52
C ILE A 227 -12.83 -13.71 -24.42
N THR A 228 -11.84 -12.99 -23.92
CA THR A 228 -10.97 -13.44 -22.85
C THR A 228 -11.27 -12.72 -21.55
N ILE A 229 -11.61 -13.50 -20.51
CA ILE A 229 -11.75 -13.03 -19.14
C ILE A 229 -10.45 -13.31 -18.40
N VAL A 230 -9.89 -12.29 -17.76
CA VAL A 230 -8.66 -12.40 -16.98
C VAL A 230 -8.96 -12.28 -15.48
N VAL A 231 -8.35 -13.17 -14.71
CA VAL A 231 -8.35 -13.14 -13.24
C VAL A 231 -6.90 -13.12 -12.78
N VAL A 232 -6.53 -12.15 -11.95
CA VAL A 232 -5.21 -12.09 -11.32
C VAL A 232 -5.39 -11.93 -9.82
N SER A 233 -5.17 -13.02 -9.07
CA SER A 233 -5.29 -13.02 -7.61
C SER A 233 -4.62 -14.24 -6.98
N ARG A 234 -4.33 -14.17 -5.68
CA ARG A 234 -3.97 -15.38 -4.91
C ARG A 234 -5.17 -16.32 -4.86
N LEU A 235 -4.94 -17.62 -5.10
CA LEU A 235 -6.01 -18.61 -5.11
C LEU A 235 -6.32 -19.11 -3.69
N VAL A 236 -7.00 -18.26 -2.92
CA VAL A 236 -7.39 -18.49 -1.51
C VAL A 236 -8.89 -18.18 -1.33
N TYR A 237 -9.46 -18.69 -0.23
CA TYR A 237 -10.89 -18.51 0.07
C TYR A 237 -11.34 -17.04 -0.02
N ARG A 238 -10.61 -16.12 0.64
CA ARG A 238 -10.97 -14.70 0.67
C ARG A 238 -11.00 -14.02 -0.71
N LYS A 239 -10.31 -14.58 -1.70
CA LYS A 239 -10.31 -14.11 -3.09
C LYS A 239 -11.43 -14.72 -3.93
N GLY A 240 -12.33 -15.49 -3.30
CA GLY A 240 -13.52 -16.03 -3.94
C GLY A 240 -13.24 -17.05 -5.03
N THR A 241 -12.17 -17.88 -4.88
CA THR A 241 -11.85 -18.95 -5.83
C THR A 241 -13.03 -19.93 -5.96
N ASP A 242 -13.81 -20.13 -4.91
CA ASP A 242 -14.99 -20.98 -4.93
C ASP A 242 -16.13 -20.37 -5.81
N LEU A 243 -16.28 -19.05 -5.83
CA LEU A 243 -17.19 -18.37 -6.77
C LEU A 243 -16.70 -18.53 -8.20
N LEU A 244 -15.41 -18.35 -8.43
CA LEU A 244 -14.82 -18.51 -9.76
C LEU A 244 -15.03 -19.93 -10.30
N SER A 245 -14.90 -20.96 -9.45
CA SER A 245 -15.11 -22.35 -9.83
C SER A 245 -16.55 -22.65 -10.29
N GLY A 246 -17.54 -21.93 -9.77
CA GLY A 246 -18.93 -22.01 -10.20
C GLY A 246 -19.21 -21.23 -11.51
N ILE A 247 -18.57 -20.07 -11.68
CA ILE A 247 -18.76 -19.19 -12.84
C ILE A 247 -18.22 -19.81 -14.14
N ILE A 248 -17.04 -20.43 -14.09
CA ILE A 248 -16.33 -20.96 -15.24
C ILE A 248 -17.19 -21.93 -16.06
N PRO A 249 -17.76 -23.04 -15.49
CA PRO A 249 -18.54 -23.99 -16.27
C PRO A 249 -19.82 -23.38 -16.83
N GLU A 250 -20.51 -22.53 -16.05
CA GLU A 250 -21.76 -21.88 -16.46
C GLU A 250 -21.55 -21.00 -17.70
N LEU A 251 -20.55 -20.12 -17.67
CA LEU A 251 -20.29 -19.24 -18.81
C LEU A 251 -19.66 -19.97 -20.00
N CYS A 252 -18.78 -20.95 -19.75
CA CYS A 252 -18.22 -21.74 -20.82
C CYS A 252 -19.28 -22.59 -21.56
N GLN A 253 -20.29 -23.06 -20.89
CA GLN A 253 -21.41 -23.74 -21.54
C GLN A 253 -22.24 -22.80 -22.42
N LYS A 254 -22.47 -21.59 -21.96
CA LYS A 254 -23.32 -20.60 -22.65
C LYS A 254 -22.63 -19.88 -23.81
N TYR A 255 -21.29 -19.66 -23.69
CA TYR A 255 -20.49 -18.91 -24.67
C TYR A 255 -19.34 -19.76 -25.20
N PRO A 256 -19.45 -20.37 -26.40
CA PRO A 256 -18.37 -21.20 -26.99
C PRO A 256 -17.09 -20.42 -27.29
N ASP A 257 -17.17 -19.13 -27.53
CA ASP A 257 -16.09 -18.19 -27.85
C ASP A 257 -15.42 -17.55 -26.61
N LEU A 258 -15.73 -18.04 -25.40
CA LEU A 258 -15.21 -17.51 -24.16
C LEU A 258 -13.99 -18.29 -23.64
N LYS A 259 -12.95 -17.59 -23.18
CA LYS A 259 -11.75 -18.17 -22.51
C LYS A 259 -11.47 -17.47 -21.21
N PHE A 260 -10.84 -18.22 -20.29
CA PHE A 260 -10.34 -17.71 -19.03
C PHE A 260 -8.82 -17.81 -18.96
N ILE A 261 -8.15 -16.72 -18.54
CA ILE A 261 -6.73 -16.70 -18.16
C ILE A 261 -6.67 -16.36 -16.67
N ILE A 262 -6.12 -17.29 -15.88
CA ILE A 262 -6.07 -17.17 -14.43
C ILE A 262 -4.61 -17.14 -14.00
N GLY A 263 -4.16 -15.99 -13.53
CA GLY A 263 -2.85 -15.76 -12.95
C GLY A 263 -2.91 -15.74 -11.43
N GLY A 264 -2.10 -16.55 -10.80
CA GLY A 264 -2.00 -16.65 -9.37
C GLY A 264 -1.80 -18.06 -8.85
N GLU A 265 -1.42 -18.15 -7.59
CA GLU A 265 -1.14 -19.42 -6.90
C GLU A 265 -1.81 -19.44 -5.55
N GLY A 266 -2.03 -20.62 -4.99
CA GLY A 266 -2.60 -20.80 -3.66
C GLY A 266 -3.27 -22.15 -3.45
N PRO A 267 -3.64 -22.48 -2.20
CA PRO A 267 -4.18 -23.80 -1.84
C PRO A 267 -5.50 -24.16 -2.55
N LYS A 268 -6.23 -23.15 -3.07
CA LYS A 268 -7.49 -23.35 -3.79
C LYS A 268 -7.30 -23.60 -5.30
N ARG A 269 -6.06 -23.65 -5.81
CA ARG A 269 -5.77 -23.95 -7.22
C ARG A 269 -6.39 -25.29 -7.65
N ILE A 270 -6.31 -26.28 -6.79
CA ILE A 270 -6.82 -27.63 -7.05
C ILE A 270 -8.29 -27.63 -7.48
N ILE A 271 -9.12 -26.75 -6.90
CA ILE A 271 -10.55 -26.64 -7.24
C ILE A 271 -10.73 -26.22 -8.71
N LEU A 272 -9.90 -25.31 -9.20
CA LEU A 272 -9.97 -24.85 -10.58
C LEU A 272 -9.44 -25.91 -11.56
N GLU A 273 -8.44 -26.69 -11.16
CA GLU A 273 -7.96 -27.83 -11.91
C GLU A 273 -9.03 -28.91 -12.00
N GLU A 274 -9.71 -29.24 -10.90
CA GLU A 274 -10.85 -30.20 -10.89
C GLU A 274 -12.01 -29.74 -11.80
N VAL A 275 -12.35 -28.45 -11.79
CA VAL A 275 -13.38 -27.89 -12.67
C VAL A 275 -12.97 -28.02 -14.13
N ARG A 276 -11.72 -27.67 -14.46
CA ARG A 276 -11.19 -27.78 -15.82
C ARG A 276 -11.24 -29.22 -16.35
N GLU A 277 -10.84 -30.19 -15.52
CA GLU A 277 -10.90 -31.62 -15.88
C GLU A 277 -12.35 -32.10 -16.01
N ARG A 278 -13.21 -31.84 -15.03
CA ARG A 278 -14.58 -32.31 -14.98
C ARG A 278 -15.44 -31.84 -16.19
N TYR A 279 -15.23 -30.60 -16.61
CA TYR A 279 -15.98 -30.00 -17.73
C TYR A 279 -15.20 -29.98 -19.05
N GLN A 280 -14.03 -30.65 -19.11
CA GLN A 280 -13.17 -30.75 -20.31
C GLN A 280 -12.81 -29.38 -20.91
N LEU A 281 -12.41 -28.44 -20.07
CA LEU A 281 -12.15 -27.04 -20.43
C LEU A 281 -10.66 -26.73 -20.63
N HIS A 282 -9.85 -27.71 -21.05
CA HIS A 282 -8.39 -27.57 -21.20
C HIS A 282 -7.99 -26.43 -22.15
N ASP A 283 -8.71 -26.30 -23.27
CA ASP A 283 -8.45 -25.28 -24.31
C ASP A 283 -9.06 -23.92 -23.96
N ARG A 284 -9.89 -23.86 -22.91
CA ARG A 284 -10.68 -22.69 -22.52
C ARG A 284 -10.25 -22.05 -21.20
N VAL A 285 -9.60 -22.80 -20.31
CA VAL A 285 -9.16 -22.35 -18.99
C VAL A 285 -7.66 -22.54 -18.86
N ARG A 286 -6.94 -21.42 -18.89
CA ARG A 286 -5.48 -21.40 -18.76
C ARG A 286 -5.08 -20.96 -17.35
N LEU A 287 -4.45 -21.85 -16.58
CA LEU A 287 -3.91 -21.58 -15.24
C LEU A 287 -2.41 -21.28 -15.34
N LEU A 288 -1.99 -20.05 -15.09
CA LEU A 288 -0.61 -19.59 -15.29
C LEU A 288 0.30 -19.85 -14.07
N GLY A 289 -0.29 -20.07 -12.87
CA GLY A 289 0.48 -20.10 -11.63
C GLY A 289 0.83 -18.71 -11.13
N ALA A 290 1.80 -18.63 -10.23
CA ALA A 290 2.28 -17.36 -9.68
C ALA A 290 2.88 -16.48 -10.78
N LEU A 291 2.51 -15.20 -10.79
CA LEU A 291 3.02 -14.20 -11.71
C LEU A 291 3.98 -13.26 -10.97
N GLU A 292 5.10 -12.92 -11.62
CA GLU A 292 5.90 -11.79 -11.18
C GLU A 292 5.18 -10.46 -11.55
N HIS A 293 5.32 -9.43 -10.75
CA HIS A 293 4.63 -8.15 -10.96
C HIS A 293 4.87 -7.57 -12.36
N LYS A 294 6.09 -7.68 -12.87
CA LYS A 294 6.46 -7.24 -14.23
C LYS A 294 5.70 -7.96 -15.36
N ASP A 295 5.19 -9.18 -15.09
CA ASP A 295 4.49 -10.00 -16.08
C ASP A 295 2.98 -9.84 -16.02
N VAL A 296 2.45 -9.19 -14.98
CA VAL A 296 1.00 -8.99 -14.78
C VAL A 296 0.40 -8.24 -15.95
N ARG A 297 1.02 -7.12 -16.39
CA ARG A 297 0.56 -6.37 -17.57
C ARG A 297 0.45 -7.25 -18.82
N ASN A 298 1.45 -8.10 -19.07
CA ASN A 298 1.46 -8.98 -20.26
C ASN A 298 0.32 -9.99 -20.28
N VAL A 299 -0.20 -10.32 -19.09
CA VAL A 299 -1.40 -11.17 -18.95
C VAL A 299 -2.67 -10.34 -19.11
N LEU A 300 -2.76 -9.18 -18.46
CA LEU A 300 -3.93 -8.31 -18.51
C LEU A 300 -4.28 -7.87 -19.94
N VAL A 301 -3.29 -7.43 -20.72
CA VAL A 301 -3.52 -6.92 -22.09
C VAL A 301 -4.05 -7.97 -23.09
N GLN A 302 -3.99 -9.27 -22.75
CA GLN A 302 -4.62 -10.34 -23.53
C GLN A 302 -6.14 -10.43 -23.29
N GLY A 303 -6.64 -9.77 -22.24
CA GLY A 303 -8.03 -9.83 -21.81
C GLY A 303 -8.89 -8.71 -22.33
N HIS A 304 -10.20 -8.96 -22.38
CA HIS A 304 -11.23 -7.98 -22.64
C HIS A 304 -11.91 -7.55 -21.33
N ILE A 305 -12.14 -8.52 -20.46
CA ILE A 305 -12.83 -8.35 -19.18
C ILE A 305 -11.89 -8.81 -18.06
N PHE A 306 -11.78 -8.02 -17.01
CA PHE A 306 -11.14 -8.41 -15.76
C PHE A 306 -12.20 -8.80 -14.74
N LEU A 307 -12.09 -9.99 -14.17
CA LEU A 307 -13.00 -10.49 -13.16
C LEU A 307 -12.30 -10.54 -11.78
N ASN A 308 -12.88 -9.87 -10.79
CA ASN A 308 -12.52 -9.98 -9.39
C ASN A 308 -13.66 -10.62 -8.59
N THR A 309 -13.39 -11.75 -7.96
CA THR A 309 -14.36 -12.53 -7.17
C THR A 309 -14.17 -12.40 -5.66
N SER A 310 -13.35 -11.45 -5.18
CA SER A 310 -12.98 -11.33 -3.78
C SER A 310 -14.19 -11.21 -2.85
N LEU A 311 -14.12 -11.86 -1.69
CA LEU A 311 -15.14 -11.80 -0.63
C LEU A 311 -14.89 -10.67 0.36
N THR A 312 -13.66 -10.14 0.39
CA THR A 312 -13.28 -9.00 1.24
C THR A 312 -12.04 -8.31 0.67
N GLU A 313 -12.07 -7.00 0.58
CA GLU A 313 -10.98 -6.15 0.08
C GLU A 313 -10.99 -4.79 0.74
N ALA A 314 -9.81 -4.29 1.09
CA ALA A 314 -9.65 -2.92 1.53
C ALA A 314 -9.62 -1.93 0.34
N PHE A 315 -9.00 -2.31 -0.80
CA PHE A 315 -8.88 -1.45 -1.99
C PHE A 315 -8.89 -2.24 -3.31
N CYS A 316 -8.09 -3.30 -3.45
CA CYS A 316 -7.90 -4.11 -4.66
C CYS A 316 -7.12 -3.43 -5.80
N MET A 317 -5.79 -3.47 -5.71
CA MET A 317 -4.87 -2.95 -6.74
C MET A 317 -5.12 -3.54 -8.13
N ALA A 318 -5.38 -4.85 -8.22
CA ALA A 318 -5.58 -5.55 -9.49
C ALA A 318 -6.73 -4.97 -10.34
N ILE A 319 -7.74 -4.36 -9.71
CA ILE A 319 -8.83 -3.64 -10.40
C ILE A 319 -8.27 -2.39 -11.12
N VAL A 320 -7.43 -1.62 -10.43
CA VAL A 320 -6.83 -0.40 -11.00
C VAL A 320 -5.84 -0.75 -12.10
N GLU A 321 -5.02 -1.79 -11.91
CA GLU A 321 -4.07 -2.33 -12.89
C GLU A 321 -4.79 -2.77 -14.16
N ALA A 322 -5.88 -3.53 -14.02
CA ALA A 322 -6.70 -4.00 -15.13
C ALA A 322 -7.40 -2.85 -15.88
N ALA A 323 -8.01 -1.92 -15.16
CA ALA A 323 -8.63 -0.76 -15.76
C ALA A 323 -7.60 0.15 -16.45
N SER A 324 -6.39 0.29 -15.89
CA SER A 324 -5.28 1.00 -16.52
C SER A 324 -4.84 0.33 -17.83
N CYS A 325 -4.89 -1.00 -17.92
CA CYS A 325 -4.69 -1.74 -19.18
C CYS A 325 -5.90 -1.69 -20.14
N GLY A 326 -6.93 -0.92 -19.80
CA GLY A 326 -8.12 -0.73 -20.64
C GLY A 326 -9.07 -1.94 -20.68
N LEU A 327 -9.10 -2.77 -19.63
CA LEU A 327 -10.08 -3.84 -19.49
C LEU A 327 -11.37 -3.31 -18.86
N GLN A 328 -12.50 -3.87 -19.29
CA GLN A 328 -13.76 -3.73 -18.56
C GLN A 328 -13.69 -4.53 -17.26
N VAL A 329 -14.05 -3.91 -16.14
CA VAL A 329 -13.98 -4.55 -14.83
C VAL A 329 -15.34 -5.06 -14.39
N VAL A 330 -15.38 -6.34 -13.98
CA VAL A 330 -16.52 -6.94 -13.25
C VAL A 330 -16.02 -7.39 -11.89
N SER A 331 -16.67 -6.97 -10.82
CA SER A 331 -16.21 -7.26 -9.47
C SER A 331 -17.36 -7.46 -8.49
N THR A 332 -17.07 -8.18 -7.42
CA THR A 332 -17.95 -8.24 -6.24
C THR A 332 -18.04 -6.86 -5.57
N ARG A 333 -19.23 -6.55 -5.06
CA ARG A 333 -19.51 -5.32 -4.27
C ARG A 333 -19.18 -5.55 -2.81
N VAL A 334 -17.89 -5.60 -2.45
CA VAL A 334 -17.45 -5.88 -1.07
C VAL A 334 -16.38 -4.88 -0.61
N GLY A 335 -16.42 -4.54 0.66
CA GLY A 335 -15.42 -3.67 1.30
C GLY A 335 -15.21 -2.34 0.57
N GLY A 336 -13.97 -1.98 0.31
CA GLY A 336 -13.59 -0.75 -0.39
C GLY A 336 -13.67 -0.82 -1.92
N ILE A 337 -14.06 -1.94 -2.53
CA ILE A 337 -14.13 -2.07 -3.99
C ILE A 337 -15.05 -1.02 -4.65
N PRO A 338 -16.24 -0.68 -4.10
CA PRO A 338 -17.10 0.35 -4.70
C PRO A 338 -16.47 1.74 -4.79
N GLU A 339 -15.40 1.98 -4.03
CA GLU A 339 -14.68 3.26 -3.99
C GLU A 339 -13.54 3.34 -5.03
N VAL A 340 -13.18 2.20 -5.67
CA VAL A 340 -11.95 2.11 -6.49
C VAL A 340 -12.12 2.75 -7.86
N LEU A 341 -13.22 2.54 -8.53
CA LEU A 341 -13.48 3.08 -9.88
C LEU A 341 -14.86 3.74 -9.95
N PRO A 342 -15.05 4.74 -10.83
CA PRO A 342 -16.35 5.28 -11.14
C PRO A 342 -17.32 4.20 -11.69
N GLU A 343 -18.61 4.34 -11.44
CA GLU A 343 -19.63 3.35 -11.80
C GLU A 343 -19.68 3.02 -13.31
N ASN A 344 -19.25 3.92 -14.17
CA ASN A 344 -19.18 3.69 -15.62
C ASN A 344 -17.96 2.83 -16.05
N LEU A 345 -17.00 2.57 -15.17
CA LEU A 345 -15.80 1.77 -15.44
C LEU A 345 -15.80 0.39 -14.75
N ILE A 346 -16.77 0.12 -13.89
CA ILE A 346 -16.88 -1.13 -13.15
C ILE A 346 -18.31 -1.62 -13.05
N ILE A 347 -18.52 -2.91 -13.24
CA ILE A 347 -19.79 -3.59 -12.96
C ILE A 347 -19.68 -4.26 -11.61
N LEU A 348 -20.45 -3.78 -10.65
CA LEU A 348 -20.48 -4.30 -9.28
C LEU A 348 -21.61 -5.31 -9.09
N CYS A 349 -21.26 -6.50 -8.62
CA CYS A 349 -22.15 -7.64 -8.43
C CYS A 349 -22.15 -8.08 -6.97
N GLU A 350 -23.24 -8.69 -6.50
CA GLU A 350 -23.25 -9.36 -5.22
C GLU A 350 -22.29 -10.57 -5.24
N PRO A 351 -21.67 -10.95 -4.09
CA PRO A 351 -20.71 -12.05 -4.02
C PRO A 351 -21.40 -13.43 -4.15
N SER A 352 -22.02 -13.68 -5.29
CA SER A 352 -22.66 -14.94 -5.66
C SER A 352 -22.36 -15.30 -7.11
N VAL A 353 -22.35 -16.60 -7.42
CA VAL A 353 -22.12 -17.09 -8.78
C VAL A 353 -23.13 -16.48 -9.74
N LYS A 354 -24.42 -16.52 -9.40
CA LYS A 354 -25.51 -15.99 -10.22
C LYS A 354 -25.30 -14.51 -10.59
N SER A 355 -25.09 -13.65 -9.58
CA SER A 355 -24.93 -12.21 -9.82
C SER A 355 -23.66 -11.88 -10.62
N LEU A 356 -22.57 -12.63 -10.40
CA LEU A 356 -21.34 -12.46 -11.17
C LEU A 356 -21.50 -12.94 -12.63
N CYS A 357 -22.25 -14.04 -12.87
CA CYS A 357 -22.59 -14.46 -14.23
C CYS A 357 -23.44 -13.41 -14.96
N GLU A 358 -24.48 -12.87 -14.31
CA GLU A 358 -25.29 -11.77 -14.86
C GLU A 358 -24.45 -10.52 -15.18
N GLY A 359 -23.52 -10.15 -14.29
CA GLY A 359 -22.59 -9.04 -14.51
C GLY A 359 -21.63 -9.28 -15.67
N LEU A 360 -21.11 -10.50 -15.80
CA LEU A 360 -20.26 -10.90 -16.92
C LEU A 360 -21.01 -10.94 -18.24
N GLU A 361 -22.25 -11.41 -18.26
CA GLU A 361 -23.12 -11.37 -19.43
C GLU A 361 -23.38 -9.93 -19.90
N LYS A 362 -23.65 -9.01 -18.96
CA LYS A 362 -23.75 -7.59 -19.26
C LYS A 362 -22.46 -7.03 -19.87
N ALA A 363 -21.29 -7.39 -19.31
CA ALA A 363 -20.01 -6.99 -19.84
C ALA A 363 -19.77 -7.53 -21.26
N ILE A 364 -20.08 -8.80 -21.50
CA ILE A 364 -19.99 -9.45 -22.81
C ILE A 364 -20.90 -8.77 -23.84
N PHE A 365 -22.13 -8.43 -23.43
CA PHE A 365 -23.06 -7.70 -24.29
C PHE A 365 -22.52 -6.30 -24.64
N GLN A 366 -22.04 -5.55 -23.67
CA GLN A 366 -21.46 -4.22 -23.91
C GLN A 366 -20.23 -4.27 -24.82
N LEU A 367 -19.38 -5.31 -24.66
CA LEU A 367 -18.24 -5.53 -25.54
C LEU A 367 -18.66 -5.82 -26.99
N LYS A 368 -19.62 -6.75 -27.19
CA LYS A 368 -20.13 -7.15 -28.53
C LYS A 368 -20.90 -6.02 -29.22
N SER A 369 -21.56 -5.15 -28.47
CA SER A 369 -22.28 -3.99 -29.01
C SER A 369 -21.40 -2.78 -29.30
N GLY A 370 -20.11 -2.80 -28.97
CA GLY A 370 -19.21 -1.66 -29.12
C GLY A 370 -19.56 -0.47 -28.20
N ALA A 371 -20.30 -0.70 -27.12
CA ALA A 371 -20.74 0.34 -26.20
C ALA A 371 -19.64 0.78 -25.22
N LEU A 372 -18.49 0.09 -25.22
CA LEU A 372 -17.37 0.41 -24.32
C LEU A 372 -16.51 1.54 -24.87
N PRO A 373 -16.01 2.42 -24.01
CA PRO A 373 -15.01 3.39 -24.44
C PRO A 373 -13.71 2.68 -24.89
N PRO A 374 -12.96 3.27 -25.83
CA PRO A 374 -11.65 2.75 -26.21
C PRO A 374 -10.75 2.52 -25.00
N PRO A 375 -9.91 1.46 -25.00
CA PRO A 375 -8.98 1.14 -23.90
C PRO A 375 -8.10 2.31 -23.45
N GLU A 376 -7.66 3.12 -24.41
CA GLU A 376 -6.84 4.33 -24.16
C GLU A 376 -7.62 5.39 -23.37
N ASN A 377 -8.91 5.52 -23.60
CA ASN A 377 -9.77 6.45 -22.85
C ASN A 377 -9.93 6.01 -21.40
N ILE A 378 -10.13 4.71 -21.16
CA ILE A 378 -10.18 4.14 -19.80
C ILE A 378 -8.85 4.40 -19.10
N HIS A 379 -7.72 4.10 -19.73
CA HIS A 379 -6.38 4.38 -19.22
C HIS A 379 -6.20 5.86 -18.85
N ASN A 380 -6.59 6.77 -19.75
CA ASN A 380 -6.48 8.21 -19.54
C ASN A 380 -7.30 8.71 -18.33
N ILE A 381 -8.43 8.09 -18.05
CA ILE A 381 -9.24 8.40 -16.86
C ILE A 381 -8.53 7.86 -15.60
N VAL A 382 -8.15 6.58 -15.61
CA VAL A 382 -7.57 5.91 -14.43
C VAL A 382 -6.25 6.55 -13.98
N LYS A 383 -5.38 6.93 -14.92
CA LYS A 383 -4.10 7.58 -14.60
C LYS A 383 -4.24 8.92 -13.88
N THR A 384 -5.42 9.56 -13.92
CA THR A 384 -5.63 10.83 -13.21
C THR A 384 -5.97 10.63 -11.73
N PHE A 385 -6.47 9.46 -11.33
CA PHE A 385 -6.95 9.21 -9.98
C PHE A 385 -5.86 8.70 -9.04
N TYR A 386 -5.02 7.78 -9.53
CA TYR A 386 -4.15 6.96 -8.70
C TYR A 386 -2.69 7.08 -9.12
N THR A 387 -2.05 8.19 -8.74
CA THR A 387 -0.62 8.40 -8.98
C THR A 387 0.18 8.34 -7.68
N TRP A 388 1.33 7.70 -7.70
CA TRP A 388 2.24 7.65 -6.55
C TRP A 388 2.69 9.03 -6.09
N ARG A 389 2.79 9.99 -7.00
CA ARG A 389 3.08 11.38 -6.67
C ARG A 389 2.01 11.98 -5.76
N ASN A 390 0.73 11.78 -6.08
CA ASN A 390 -0.40 12.26 -5.26
C ASN A 390 -0.41 11.57 -3.88
N VAL A 391 -0.16 10.25 -3.85
CA VAL A 391 -0.05 9.49 -2.59
C VAL A 391 1.07 10.06 -1.73
N ALA A 392 2.26 10.30 -2.31
CA ALA A 392 3.39 10.86 -1.58
C ALA A 392 3.09 12.28 -1.07
N GLU A 393 2.49 13.16 -1.88
CA GLU A 393 2.11 14.52 -1.47
C GLU A 393 1.10 14.52 -0.31
N ARG A 394 0.13 13.63 -0.33
CA ARG A 394 -0.85 13.50 0.75
C ARG A 394 -0.24 12.91 2.02
N THR A 395 0.66 11.96 1.87
CA THR A 395 1.40 11.35 2.99
C THR A 395 2.37 12.36 3.62
N GLU A 396 3.03 13.19 2.81
CA GLU A 396 3.90 14.27 3.27
C GLU A 396 3.14 15.29 4.14
N LYS A 397 1.91 15.66 3.75
CA LYS A 397 1.05 16.51 4.60
C LYS A 397 0.74 15.88 5.96
N VAL A 398 0.61 14.55 6.01
CA VAL A 398 0.47 13.83 7.28
C VAL A 398 1.75 13.94 8.09
N TYR A 399 2.92 13.77 7.47
CA TYR A 399 4.20 13.90 8.16
C TYR A 399 4.45 15.31 8.68
N ASP A 400 4.15 16.35 7.90
CA ASP A 400 4.28 17.75 8.32
C ASP A 400 3.39 18.04 9.54
N ARG A 401 2.16 17.51 9.54
CA ARG A 401 1.23 17.63 10.67
C ARG A 401 1.80 16.98 11.92
N VAL A 402 2.20 15.70 11.85
CA VAL A 402 2.65 14.98 13.04
C VAL A 402 4.01 15.47 13.54
N ALA A 403 4.87 15.99 12.66
CA ALA A 403 6.15 16.58 13.07
C ALA A 403 5.97 17.85 13.94
N GLY A 404 4.84 18.54 13.80
CA GLY A 404 4.48 19.69 14.64
C GLY A 404 3.82 19.33 15.98
N GLU A 405 3.49 18.06 16.21
CA GLU A 405 2.84 17.62 17.43
C GLU A 405 3.84 17.47 18.58
N ALA A 406 3.43 17.88 19.78
CA ALA A 406 4.24 17.69 20.98
C ALA A 406 4.36 16.20 21.34
N VAL A 407 5.53 15.80 21.84
CA VAL A 407 5.72 14.45 22.37
C VAL A 407 4.84 14.28 23.63
N LEU A 408 4.09 13.20 23.66
CA LEU A 408 3.21 12.90 24.78
C LEU A 408 4.05 12.49 26.01
N PRO A 409 3.92 13.19 27.17
CA PRO A 409 4.59 12.80 28.40
C PRO A 409 4.19 11.38 28.85
N MET A 410 5.09 10.70 29.57
CA MET A 410 4.91 9.29 29.94
C MET A 410 3.67 9.06 30.81
N ASP A 411 3.39 9.96 31.76
CA ASP A 411 2.19 9.89 32.61
C ASP A 411 0.91 9.91 31.76
N LYS A 412 0.82 10.83 30.80
CA LYS A 412 -0.32 10.93 29.88
C LYS A 412 -0.44 9.73 28.94
N ARG A 413 0.70 9.16 28.56
CA ARG A 413 0.74 7.92 27.77
C ARG A 413 0.19 6.73 28.56
N LEU A 414 0.58 6.58 29.83
CA LEU A 414 0.09 5.53 30.71
C LEU A 414 -1.43 5.66 30.94
N ASP A 415 -1.90 6.87 31.24
CA ASP A 415 -3.33 7.17 31.38
C ASP A 415 -4.12 6.77 30.12
N ARG A 416 -3.57 7.09 28.94
CA ARG A 416 -4.21 6.74 27.66
C ARG A 416 -4.25 5.22 27.45
N LEU A 417 -3.17 4.49 27.70
CA LEU A 417 -3.14 3.02 27.60
C LEU A 417 -4.17 2.38 28.54
N ILE A 418 -4.23 2.83 29.79
CA ILE A 418 -5.16 2.28 30.79
C ILE A 418 -6.62 2.57 30.42
N SER A 419 -6.93 3.82 30.08
CA SER A 419 -8.31 4.22 29.79
C SER A 419 -8.85 3.64 28.49
N HIS A 420 -8.00 3.55 27.44
CA HIS A 420 -8.42 3.14 26.11
C HIS A 420 -8.42 1.63 25.89
N CYS A 421 -7.41 0.92 26.42
CA CYS A 421 -7.25 -0.51 26.17
C CYS A 421 -8.02 -1.42 27.16
N GLY A 422 -8.64 -0.83 28.18
CA GLY A 422 -9.47 -1.53 29.18
C GLY A 422 -8.71 -2.05 30.40
N PRO A 423 -9.42 -2.58 31.39
CA PRO A 423 -8.89 -2.78 32.74
C PRO A 423 -7.80 -3.85 32.88
N VAL A 424 -7.70 -4.79 31.95
CA VAL A 424 -6.65 -5.82 31.99
C VAL A 424 -5.53 -5.48 31.02
N THR A 425 -5.86 -5.34 29.74
CA THR A 425 -4.90 -5.08 28.66
C THR A 425 -4.19 -3.74 28.87
N GLY A 426 -4.92 -2.70 29.30
CA GLY A 426 -4.36 -1.37 29.54
C GLY A 426 -3.27 -1.38 30.61
N TYR A 427 -3.50 -2.03 31.74
CA TYR A 427 -2.49 -2.14 32.81
C TYR A 427 -1.27 -2.97 32.38
N ILE A 428 -1.48 -4.08 31.65
CA ILE A 428 -0.38 -4.90 31.14
C ILE A 428 0.51 -4.06 30.23
N PHE A 429 -0.06 -3.35 29.26
CA PHE A 429 0.71 -2.56 28.31
C PHE A 429 1.27 -1.26 28.92
N ALA A 430 0.60 -0.69 29.93
CA ALA A 430 1.18 0.40 30.71
C ALA A 430 2.44 -0.06 31.47
N LEU A 431 2.40 -1.23 32.10
CA LEU A 431 3.56 -1.84 32.74
C LEU A 431 4.69 -2.12 31.75
N LEU A 432 4.35 -2.68 30.58
CA LEU A 432 5.33 -2.89 29.49
C LEU A 432 5.93 -1.57 28.99
N ALA A 433 5.16 -0.48 28.92
CA ALA A 433 5.67 0.84 28.56
C ALA A 433 6.66 1.39 29.60
N VAL A 434 6.39 1.17 30.89
CA VAL A 434 7.33 1.52 31.97
C VAL A 434 8.61 0.70 31.86
N PHE A 435 8.51 -0.62 31.67
CA PHE A 435 9.68 -1.47 31.44
C PHE A 435 10.49 -1.04 30.22
N ASN A 436 9.81 -0.76 29.11
CA ASN A 436 10.42 -0.25 27.89
C ASN A 436 11.21 1.05 28.15
N PHE A 437 10.62 1.96 28.90
CA PHE A 437 11.25 3.23 29.26
C PHE A 437 12.48 3.03 30.17
N LEU A 438 12.36 2.22 31.22
CA LEU A 438 13.47 1.91 32.11
C LEU A 438 14.61 1.20 31.38
N PHE A 439 14.27 0.30 30.46
CA PHE A 439 15.26 -0.37 29.63
C PHE A 439 15.98 0.58 28.67
N LEU A 440 15.26 1.57 28.12
CA LEU A 440 15.90 2.63 27.32
C LEU A 440 16.87 3.48 28.16
N ILE A 441 16.52 3.82 29.40
CA ILE A 441 17.41 4.53 30.33
C ILE A 441 18.67 3.69 30.57
N PHE A 442 18.50 2.38 30.85
CA PHE A 442 19.60 1.46 31.04
C PHE A 442 20.50 1.37 29.81
N LEU A 443 19.93 1.21 28.60
CA LEU A 443 20.68 1.18 27.35
C LEU A 443 21.43 2.51 27.09
N ARG A 444 20.83 3.64 27.46
CA ARG A 444 21.49 4.95 27.37
C ARG A 444 22.68 5.04 28.29
N TRP A 445 22.51 4.59 29.52
CA TRP A 445 23.59 4.56 30.50
C TRP A 445 24.75 3.64 30.06
N LEU A 446 24.43 2.46 29.50
CA LEU A 446 25.43 1.47 29.09
C LEU A 446 26.23 1.90 27.84
N PHE A 447 25.59 2.48 26.85
CA PHE A 447 26.22 2.74 25.55
C PHE A 447 26.58 4.21 25.30
N PHE A 448 26.09 5.16 26.08
CA PHE A 448 26.39 6.60 25.93
C PHE A 448 26.49 7.31 27.27
N PRO A 449 27.59 7.15 28.00
CA PRO A 449 27.74 7.79 29.33
C PRO A 449 27.83 9.32 29.27
N SER A 450 28.09 9.94 28.13
CA SER A 450 28.16 11.41 28.05
C SER A 450 28.01 11.91 26.62
N LYS A 451 27.05 12.83 26.36
CA LYS A 451 26.94 13.74 25.20
C LYS A 451 25.83 13.51 24.15
N LEU A 452 24.71 12.88 24.42
CA LEU A 452 23.53 13.08 23.59
C LEU A 452 22.31 13.44 24.46
N SER A 453 22.11 14.75 24.67
CA SER A 453 20.87 15.26 25.23
C SER A 453 19.80 15.18 24.16
N PHE A 454 18.95 14.17 24.22
CA PHE A 454 17.62 14.26 23.63
C PHE A 454 16.76 15.04 24.64
N ASN A 455 16.22 16.18 24.23
CA ASN A 455 15.21 16.87 25.01
C ASN A 455 13.93 16.00 24.95
N TYR A 456 13.52 15.47 26.09
CA TYR A 456 12.24 14.82 26.31
C TYR A 456 11.22 15.86 26.78
#